data_504b4cd0d1f44b4977fe37556dfc68b9
#
_entry.id   504b4cd0d1f44b4977fe37556dfc68b9
#
_cell.length_a   1.000
_cell.length_b   1.000
_cell.length_c   1.000
_cell.angle_alpha   90.00
_cell.angle_beta   90.00
_cell.angle_gamma   90.00
#
_symmetry.space_group_name_H-M   'P 1'
#
loop_
_entity.id
_entity.type
_entity.pdbx_description
1 polymer ?
#
loop_
_entity_poly.entity_id
_entity_poly.type
_entity_poly.pdbx_seq_one_letter_code
_entity_poly.pdbx_strand_id
1 'polypeptide(L)'
;MQPPLANVFQPLINVFDAILGFFHDDIGLGWGLAIVALTLLIRSLLLPLTLKQLRSMYRMAQFTPEIKKLREKHGSDPKRLQRETLAFYKENRINPLGSVLPALAQLPVFLSLYYLLRTDLRHDICPGINPPGTSNPQPCGETAASHFLFIPDLTSRATGAV
;
A
#
# COMPACT_ATOMS: atom_id res chain seq x y z
N MET A 1 -10.37 -17.54 12.44
CA MET A 1 -9.91 -16.49 13.38
C MET A 1 -9.23 -15.41 12.53
N GLN A 2 -9.87 -14.27 12.36
CA GLN A 2 -9.23 -13.12 11.71
C GLN A 2 -8.07 -12.66 12.61
N PRO A 3 -6.91 -12.32 12.04
CA PRO A 3 -5.81 -11.81 12.84
C PRO A 3 -6.24 -10.51 13.54
N PRO A 4 -5.80 -10.26 14.78
CA PRO A 4 -6.24 -9.10 15.57
C PRO A 4 -5.98 -7.76 14.88
N LEU A 5 -5.01 -7.71 13.96
CA LEU A 5 -4.74 -6.54 13.12
C LEU A 5 -5.84 -6.26 12.09
N ALA A 6 -6.55 -7.28 11.61
CA ALA A 6 -7.66 -7.08 10.68
C ALA A 6 -8.79 -6.27 11.32
N ASN A 7 -9.07 -6.50 12.61
CA ASN A 7 -10.13 -5.78 13.33
C ASN A 7 -9.87 -4.27 13.43
N VAL A 8 -8.58 -3.86 13.54
CA VAL A 8 -8.21 -2.43 13.58
C VAL A 8 -8.44 -1.76 12.23
N PHE A 9 -8.27 -2.49 11.14
CA PHE A 9 -8.45 -1.97 9.77
C PHE A 9 -9.84 -2.26 9.19
N GLN A 10 -10.73 -2.92 9.95
CA GLN A 10 -12.07 -3.29 9.48
C GLN A 10 -12.88 -2.12 8.92
N PRO A 11 -12.92 -0.92 9.56
CA PRO A 11 -13.68 0.19 8.98
C PRO A 11 -13.13 0.63 7.61
N LEU A 12 -11.83 0.55 7.41
CA LEU A 12 -11.21 0.90 6.13
C LEU A 12 -11.43 -0.19 5.08
N ILE A 13 -11.40 -1.46 5.50
CA ILE A 13 -11.73 -2.61 4.64
C ILE A 13 -13.17 -2.48 4.16
N ASN A 14 -14.12 -2.21 5.05
CA ASN A 14 -15.55 -2.06 4.69
C ASN A 14 -15.77 -0.90 3.69
N VAL A 15 -15.03 0.20 3.82
CA VAL A 15 -15.12 1.32 2.85
C VAL A 15 -14.59 0.89 1.48
N PHE A 16 -13.48 0.18 1.42
CA PHE A 16 -12.93 -0.28 0.15
C PHE A 16 -13.81 -1.35 -0.50
N ASP A 17 -14.38 -2.25 0.31
CA ASP A 17 -15.32 -3.26 -0.14
C ASP A 17 -16.60 -2.63 -0.73
N ALA A 18 -17.19 -1.66 -0.04
CA ALA A 18 -18.33 -0.93 -0.53
C ALA A 18 -18.04 -0.18 -1.85
N ILE A 19 -16.85 0.42 -2.01
CA ILE A 19 -16.47 1.09 -3.26
C ILE A 19 -16.24 0.07 -4.37
N LEU A 20 -15.65 -1.08 -4.04
CA LEU A 20 -15.42 -2.15 -4.99
C LEU A 20 -16.73 -2.75 -5.49
N GLY A 21 -17.67 -3.02 -4.58
CA GLY A 21 -19.03 -3.46 -4.88
C GLY A 21 -19.76 -2.45 -5.77
N PHE A 22 -19.69 -1.17 -5.45
CA PHE A 22 -20.25 -0.12 -6.30
C PHE A 22 -19.73 -0.17 -7.75
N PHE A 23 -18.43 -0.34 -7.94
CA PHE A 23 -17.87 -0.48 -9.28
C PHE A 23 -18.31 -1.76 -9.99
N HIS A 24 -18.50 -2.85 -9.24
CA HIS A 24 -18.91 -4.13 -9.79
C HIS A 24 -20.41 -4.17 -10.09
N ASP A 25 -21.24 -3.87 -9.09
CA ASP A 25 -22.70 -4.07 -9.13
C ASP A 25 -23.43 -2.93 -9.85
N ASP A 26 -23.10 -1.66 -9.52
CA ASP A 26 -23.81 -0.51 -10.07
C ASP A 26 -23.28 -0.08 -11.44
N ILE A 27 -21.97 -0.14 -11.65
CA ILE A 27 -21.34 0.24 -12.93
C ILE A 27 -21.21 -0.96 -13.87
N GLY A 28 -21.24 -2.19 -13.34
CA GLY A 28 -21.17 -3.42 -14.13
C GLY A 28 -19.75 -3.77 -14.58
N LEU A 29 -18.73 -3.27 -13.90
CA LEU A 29 -17.34 -3.60 -14.20
C LEU A 29 -17.02 -5.02 -13.73
N GLY A 30 -16.26 -5.77 -14.52
CA GLY A 30 -15.67 -7.03 -14.06
C GLY A 30 -14.75 -6.80 -12.85
N TRP A 31 -14.60 -7.78 -11.98
CA TRP A 31 -13.81 -7.68 -10.74
C TRP A 31 -12.40 -7.11 -10.96
N GLY A 32 -11.71 -7.52 -12.02
CA GLY A 32 -10.39 -6.99 -12.35
C GLY A 32 -10.39 -5.49 -12.64
N LEU A 33 -11.37 -5.00 -13.41
CA LEU A 33 -11.52 -3.58 -13.72
C LEU A 33 -11.97 -2.78 -12.49
N ALA A 34 -12.80 -3.35 -11.64
CA ALA A 34 -13.21 -2.73 -10.37
C ALA A 34 -12.01 -2.52 -9.44
N ILE A 35 -11.09 -3.48 -9.35
CA ILE A 35 -9.83 -3.35 -8.60
C ILE A 35 -8.94 -2.23 -9.19
N VAL A 36 -8.83 -2.16 -10.51
CA VAL A 36 -8.07 -1.08 -11.18
C VAL A 36 -8.69 0.28 -10.89
N ALA A 37 -10.01 0.41 -11.00
CA ALA A 37 -10.75 1.64 -10.72
C ALA A 37 -10.58 2.08 -9.26
N LEU A 38 -10.71 1.17 -8.31
CA LEU A 38 -10.46 1.42 -6.88
C LEU A 38 -9.02 1.91 -6.65
N THR A 39 -8.04 1.26 -7.27
CA THR A 39 -6.63 1.64 -7.16
C THR A 39 -6.37 3.05 -7.70
N LEU A 40 -6.95 3.39 -8.86
CA LEU A 40 -6.83 4.71 -9.45
C LEU A 40 -7.51 5.79 -8.58
N LEU A 41 -8.67 5.49 -8.02
CA LEU A 41 -9.38 6.39 -7.10
C LEU A 41 -8.51 6.71 -5.87
N ILE A 42 -8.00 5.68 -5.20
CA ILE A 42 -7.15 5.84 -4.01
C ILE A 42 -5.87 6.63 -4.36
N ARG A 43 -5.22 6.31 -5.47
CA ARG A 43 -4.01 7.02 -5.92
C ARG A 43 -4.29 8.48 -6.26
N SER A 44 -5.41 8.76 -6.89
CA SER A 44 -5.82 10.14 -7.21
C SER A 44 -6.07 10.95 -5.93
N LEU A 45 -6.72 10.35 -4.94
CA LEU A 45 -6.97 10.98 -3.64
C LEU A 45 -5.67 11.24 -2.86
N LEU A 46 -4.69 10.34 -2.97
CA LEU A 46 -3.39 10.47 -2.30
C LEU A 46 -2.38 11.30 -3.12
N LEU A 47 -2.71 11.70 -4.36
CA LEU A 47 -1.80 12.46 -5.23
C LEU A 47 -1.25 13.73 -4.58
N PRO A 48 -2.07 14.62 -3.95
CA PRO A 48 -1.55 15.85 -3.33
C PRO A 48 -0.56 15.55 -2.19
N LEU A 49 -0.77 14.46 -1.46
CA LEU A 49 0.16 14.02 -0.40
C LEU A 49 1.48 13.52 -1.02
N THR A 50 1.39 12.72 -2.08
CA THR A 50 2.55 12.21 -2.83
C THR A 50 3.39 13.34 -3.43
N LEU A 51 2.75 14.38 -3.97
CA LEU A 51 3.47 15.55 -4.51
C LEU A 51 4.22 16.34 -3.43
N LYS A 52 3.62 16.48 -2.23
CA LYS A 52 4.32 17.09 -1.07
C LYS A 52 5.53 16.25 -0.65
N GLN A 53 5.40 14.94 -0.67
CA GLN A 53 6.48 13.99 -0.39
C GLN A 53 7.64 14.14 -1.37
N LEU A 54 7.35 14.15 -2.67
CA LEU A 54 8.37 14.32 -3.71
C LEU A 54 9.15 15.62 -3.52
N ARG A 55 8.47 16.74 -3.23
CA ARG A 55 9.14 18.03 -2.95
C ARG A 55 10.07 17.93 -1.74
N SER A 56 9.67 17.23 -0.68
CA SER A 56 10.53 17.00 0.49
C SER A 56 11.76 16.16 0.15
N MET A 57 11.57 15.10 -0.64
CA MET A 57 12.66 14.23 -1.11
C MET A 57 13.65 14.99 -2.00
N TYR A 58 13.18 15.81 -2.92
CA TYR A 58 14.04 16.65 -3.78
C TYR A 58 14.89 17.62 -2.96
N ARG A 59 14.30 18.30 -1.97
CA ARG A 59 15.06 19.17 -1.06
C ARG A 59 16.15 18.38 -0.32
N MET A 60 15.82 17.22 0.20
CA MET A 60 16.80 16.36 0.90
C MET A 60 17.92 15.88 -0.04
N ALA A 61 17.59 15.56 -1.29
CA ALA A 61 18.56 15.13 -2.30
C ALA A 61 19.58 16.22 -2.64
N GLN A 62 19.21 17.50 -2.63
CA GLN A 62 20.12 18.62 -2.88
C GLN A 62 21.24 18.70 -1.83
N PHE A 63 20.97 18.30 -0.59
CA PHE A 63 21.93 18.32 0.51
C PHE A 63 22.74 17.02 0.64
N THR A 64 22.51 16.05 -0.23
CA THR A 64 23.25 14.77 -0.22
C THR A 64 24.76 14.96 -0.29
N PRO A 65 25.36 15.86 -1.12
CA PRO A 65 26.80 16.07 -1.17
C PRO A 65 27.37 16.62 0.14
N GLU A 66 26.62 17.47 0.85
CA GLU A 66 27.03 18.05 2.13
C GLU A 66 27.01 17.01 3.25
N ILE A 67 25.98 16.18 3.28
CA ILE A 67 25.89 15.05 4.21
C ILE A 67 27.02 14.05 3.96
N LYS A 68 27.42 13.85 2.68
CA LYS A 68 28.55 12.99 2.32
C LYS A 68 29.87 13.54 2.88
N LYS A 69 30.12 14.84 2.75
CA LYS A 69 31.28 15.52 3.36
C LYS A 69 31.30 15.40 4.88
N LEU A 70 30.14 15.55 5.54
CA LEU A 70 30.01 15.34 6.98
C LEU A 70 30.35 13.90 7.38
N ARG A 71 29.94 12.93 6.60
CA ARG A 71 30.26 11.51 6.81
C ARG A 71 31.76 11.22 6.60
N GLU A 72 32.39 11.80 5.60
CA GLU A 72 33.81 11.67 5.36
C GLU A 72 34.64 12.30 6.51
N LYS A 73 34.16 13.44 7.06
CA LYS A 73 34.85 14.15 8.15
C LYS A 73 34.71 13.47 9.52
N HIS A 74 33.58 12.82 9.79
CA HIS A 74 33.24 12.28 11.10
C HIS A 74 32.90 10.78 11.08
N GLY A 75 33.23 10.08 10.00
CA GLY A 75 32.88 8.65 9.83
C GLY A 75 33.48 7.70 10.87
N SER A 76 34.58 8.13 11.55
CA SER A 76 35.21 7.38 12.64
C SER A 76 34.45 7.48 13.98
N ASP A 77 33.58 8.51 14.15
CA ASP A 77 32.78 8.73 15.36
C ASP A 77 31.27 8.79 15.02
N PRO A 78 30.55 7.67 15.13
CA PRO A 78 29.13 7.61 14.76
C PRO A 78 28.23 8.50 15.61
N LYS A 79 28.60 8.76 16.88
CA LYS A 79 27.84 9.64 17.78
C LYS A 79 27.98 11.10 17.35
N ARG A 80 29.17 11.51 17.00
CA ARG A 80 29.46 12.85 16.51
C ARG A 80 28.82 13.08 15.14
N LEU A 81 28.93 12.12 14.22
CA LEU A 81 28.29 12.17 12.92
C LEU A 81 26.78 12.35 13.04
N GLN A 82 26.13 11.60 13.95
CA GLN A 82 24.70 11.72 14.17
C GLN A 82 24.31 13.12 14.70
N ARG A 83 25.06 13.68 15.65
CA ARG A 83 24.81 15.02 16.19
C ARG A 83 24.96 16.11 15.13
N GLU A 84 26.05 16.07 14.36
CA GLU A 84 26.32 17.04 13.30
C GLU A 84 25.29 16.94 12.17
N THR A 85 24.88 15.72 11.82
CA THR A 85 23.82 15.51 10.82
C THR A 85 22.47 16.05 11.30
N LEU A 86 22.12 15.85 12.58
CA LEU A 86 20.89 16.41 13.16
C LEU A 86 20.94 17.92 13.25
N ALA A 87 22.10 18.50 13.61
CA ALA A 87 22.30 19.95 13.64
C ALA A 87 22.15 20.53 12.22
N PHE A 88 22.78 19.92 11.24
CA PHE A 88 22.68 20.31 9.83
C PHE A 88 21.22 20.30 9.34
N TYR A 89 20.44 19.27 9.67
CA TYR A 89 19.01 19.20 9.31
C TYR A 89 18.20 20.32 9.98
N LYS A 90 18.49 20.64 11.23
CA LYS A 90 17.82 21.74 11.94
C LYS A 90 18.14 23.11 11.34
N GLU A 91 19.43 23.38 11.06
CA GLU A 91 19.87 24.64 10.44
C GLU A 91 19.24 24.87 9.07
N ASN A 92 19.19 23.82 8.25
CA ASN A 92 18.64 23.89 6.90
C ASN A 92 17.11 23.65 6.85
N ARG A 93 16.45 23.55 8.00
CA ARG A 93 15.00 23.28 8.11
C ARG A 93 14.54 22.07 7.30
N ILE A 94 15.39 21.04 7.27
CA ILE A 94 15.11 19.77 6.59
C ILE A 94 14.44 18.85 7.58
N ASN A 95 13.25 18.37 7.22
CA ASN A 95 12.55 17.35 8.01
C ASN A 95 12.78 15.95 7.40
N PRO A 96 13.67 15.11 7.96
CA PRO A 96 13.92 13.78 7.44
C PRO A 96 12.69 12.85 7.56
N LEU A 97 11.81 13.11 8.54
CA LEU A 97 10.57 12.36 8.70
C LEU A 97 9.53 12.69 7.62
N GLY A 98 9.65 13.86 6.99
CA GLY A 98 8.74 14.27 5.92
C GLY A 98 8.78 13.35 4.69
N SER A 99 9.88 12.62 4.47
CA SER A 99 9.99 11.63 3.39
C SER A 99 9.43 10.25 3.78
N VAL A 100 9.43 9.91 5.06
CA VAL A 100 8.99 8.60 5.58
C VAL A 100 7.51 8.61 5.96
N LEU A 101 7.00 9.75 6.43
CA LEU A 101 5.62 9.90 6.91
C LEU A 101 4.55 9.43 5.89
N PRO A 102 4.65 9.77 4.58
CA PRO A 102 3.67 9.29 3.61
C PRO A 102 3.73 7.78 3.38
N ALA A 103 4.92 7.17 3.44
CA ALA A 103 5.05 5.72 3.36
C ALA A 103 4.37 5.04 4.56
N LEU A 104 4.51 5.59 5.76
CA LEU A 104 3.81 5.11 6.94
C LEU A 104 2.29 5.29 6.83
N ALA A 105 1.83 6.41 6.26
CA ALA A 105 0.40 6.64 6.02
C ALA A 105 -0.18 5.69 4.96
N GLN A 106 0.64 5.21 4.02
CA GLN A 106 0.24 4.23 3.01
C GLN A 106 0.11 2.80 3.56
N LEU A 107 0.81 2.46 4.66
CA LEU A 107 0.76 1.10 5.24
C LEU A 107 -0.66 0.65 5.61
N PRO A 108 -1.50 1.45 6.29
CA PRO A 108 -2.88 1.07 6.57
C PRO A 108 -3.69 0.77 5.31
N VAL A 109 -3.52 1.58 4.26
CA VAL A 109 -4.20 1.39 2.97
C VAL A 109 -3.74 0.08 2.32
N PHE A 110 -2.44 -0.17 2.29
CA PHE A 110 -1.89 -1.41 1.73
C PHE A 110 -2.37 -2.65 2.49
N LEU A 111 -2.32 -2.61 3.83
CA LEU A 111 -2.77 -3.74 4.66
C LEU A 111 -4.29 -3.97 4.50
N SER A 112 -5.09 -2.92 4.45
CA SER A 112 -6.54 -3.05 4.25
C SER A 112 -6.87 -3.67 2.90
N LEU A 113 -6.22 -3.20 1.82
CA LEU A 113 -6.38 -3.80 0.48
C LEU A 113 -5.88 -5.24 0.43
N TYR A 114 -4.78 -5.54 1.10
CA TYR A 114 -4.26 -6.91 1.19
C TYR A 114 -5.27 -7.86 1.87
N TYR A 115 -5.87 -7.43 2.98
CA TYR A 115 -6.88 -8.25 3.67
C TYR A 115 -8.15 -8.37 2.83
N LEU A 116 -8.62 -7.28 2.23
CA LEU A 116 -9.78 -7.29 1.33
C LEU A 116 -9.60 -8.30 0.20
N LEU A 117 -8.50 -8.22 -0.54
CA LEU A 117 -8.21 -9.10 -1.67
C LEU A 117 -7.99 -10.55 -1.25
N ARG A 118 -7.50 -10.77 -0.03
CA ARG A 118 -7.21 -12.13 0.44
C ARG A 118 -8.41 -12.84 1.01
N THR A 119 -9.35 -12.11 1.61
CA THR A 119 -10.50 -12.68 2.32
C THR A 119 -11.80 -12.33 1.62
N ASP A 120 -12.20 -11.07 1.64
CA ASP A 120 -13.54 -10.64 1.26
C ASP A 120 -13.78 -10.84 -0.23
N LEU A 121 -12.83 -10.44 -1.07
CA LEU A 121 -12.95 -10.61 -2.52
C LEU A 121 -13.10 -12.08 -2.96
N ARG A 122 -12.52 -13.04 -2.23
CA ARG A 122 -12.71 -14.47 -2.54
C ARG A 122 -14.11 -14.96 -2.23
N HIS A 123 -14.77 -14.40 -1.24
CA HIS A 123 -16.17 -14.68 -0.95
C HIS A 123 -17.07 -14.14 -2.06
N ASP A 124 -16.78 -12.94 -2.58
CA ASP A 124 -17.58 -12.26 -3.59
C ASP A 124 -17.42 -12.86 -4.98
N ILE A 125 -16.18 -13.21 -5.36
CA ILE A 125 -15.91 -13.83 -6.68
C ILE A 125 -16.44 -15.26 -6.76
N CYS A 126 -16.31 -16.05 -5.70
CA CYS A 126 -16.68 -17.46 -5.71
C CYS A 126 -17.38 -17.90 -4.41
N PRO A 127 -18.63 -17.45 -4.18
CA PRO A 127 -19.38 -17.81 -2.96
C PRO A 127 -19.66 -19.30 -2.83
N GLY A 128 -19.70 -20.03 -3.94
CA GLY A 128 -19.90 -21.50 -3.93
C GLY A 128 -18.72 -22.28 -3.34
N ILE A 129 -17.49 -21.76 -3.48
CA ILE A 129 -16.28 -22.37 -2.91
C ILE A 129 -15.99 -21.75 -1.54
N ASN A 130 -16.24 -20.47 -1.40
CA ASN A 130 -15.96 -19.68 -0.20
C ASN A 130 -17.25 -19.06 0.35
N PRO A 131 -18.11 -19.81 1.04
CA PRO A 131 -19.31 -19.24 1.64
C PRO A 131 -18.97 -18.23 2.74
N PRO A 132 -19.86 -17.25 3.03
CA PRO A 132 -19.64 -16.28 4.10
C PRO A 132 -19.31 -16.95 5.44
N GLY A 133 -18.26 -16.45 6.11
CA GLY A 133 -17.79 -17.03 7.38
C GLY A 133 -16.67 -18.06 7.26
N THR A 134 -16.21 -18.38 6.06
CA THR A 134 -15.04 -19.27 5.87
C THR A 134 -13.78 -18.58 6.40
N SER A 135 -13.14 -19.19 7.41
CA SER A 135 -11.97 -18.61 8.07
C SER A 135 -10.70 -18.61 7.19
N ASN A 136 -10.63 -19.50 6.21
CA ASN A 136 -9.49 -19.64 5.31
C ASN A 136 -9.96 -19.87 3.87
N PRO A 137 -10.38 -18.82 3.18
CA PRO A 137 -10.91 -18.93 1.82
C PRO A 137 -9.87 -19.48 0.84
N GLN A 138 -10.31 -20.39 -0.01
CA GLN A 138 -9.50 -21.04 -1.05
C GLN A 138 -9.46 -20.18 -2.32
N PRO A 139 -8.43 -20.32 -3.18
CA PRO A 139 -8.43 -19.73 -4.50
C PRO A 139 -9.63 -20.22 -5.33
N CYS A 140 -10.21 -19.34 -6.14
CA CYS A 140 -11.39 -19.65 -6.96
C CYS A 140 -11.11 -20.57 -8.16
N GLY A 141 -9.84 -20.70 -8.55
CA GLY A 141 -9.44 -21.34 -9.78
C GLY A 141 -9.74 -20.51 -11.04
N GLU A 142 -9.55 -21.09 -12.18
CA GLU A 142 -9.77 -20.43 -13.48
C GLU A 142 -11.26 -20.34 -13.81
N THR A 143 -11.94 -19.35 -13.26
CA THR A 143 -13.34 -19.05 -13.58
C THR A 143 -13.46 -17.74 -14.35
N ALA A 144 -14.56 -17.53 -15.06
CA ALA A 144 -14.80 -16.28 -15.78
C ALA A 144 -14.80 -15.05 -14.87
N ALA A 145 -15.22 -15.20 -13.60
CA ALA A 145 -15.22 -14.13 -12.62
C ALA A 145 -13.84 -13.83 -12.02
N SER A 146 -12.96 -14.83 -11.93
CA SER A 146 -11.60 -14.68 -11.40
C SER A 146 -10.56 -14.31 -12.45
N HIS A 147 -10.87 -14.45 -13.74
CA HIS A 147 -9.95 -14.18 -14.85
C HIS A 147 -9.84 -12.68 -15.15
N PHE A 148 -8.63 -12.19 -15.37
CA PHE A 148 -8.39 -10.82 -15.81
C PHE A 148 -7.18 -10.73 -16.74
N LEU A 149 -7.40 -10.39 -18.03
CA LEU A 149 -6.38 -10.28 -19.06
C LEU A 149 -5.53 -11.57 -19.17
N PHE A 150 -4.26 -11.50 -18.79
CA PHE A 150 -3.31 -12.61 -18.78
C PHE A 150 -3.22 -13.31 -17.41
N ILE A 151 -4.00 -12.88 -16.42
CA ILE A 151 -4.04 -13.48 -15.08
C ILE A 151 -5.20 -14.47 -15.06
N PRO A 152 -4.93 -15.79 -14.98
CA PRO A 152 -5.98 -16.82 -15.02
C PRO A 152 -6.83 -16.82 -13.74
N ASP A 153 -6.26 -16.45 -12.60
CA ASP A 153 -6.96 -16.39 -11.32
C ASP A 153 -6.42 -15.27 -10.44
N LEU A 154 -7.23 -14.20 -10.25
CA LEU A 154 -6.93 -13.06 -9.40
C LEU A 154 -6.85 -13.43 -7.91
N THR A 155 -7.42 -14.55 -7.51
CA THR A 155 -7.52 -14.99 -6.12
C THR A 155 -6.39 -15.96 -5.73
N SER A 156 -5.63 -16.45 -6.72
CA SER A 156 -4.50 -17.34 -6.50
C SER A 156 -3.31 -16.58 -5.88
N ARG A 157 -2.49 -17.32 -5.14
CA ARG A 157 -1.19 -16.77 -4.74
C ARG A 157 -0.28 -16.75 -5.95
N ALA A 158 0.48 -15.68 -6.11
CA ALA A 158 1.60 -15.66 -7.03
C ALA A 158 2.69 -16.64 -6.51
N THR A 159 2.41 -17.94 -6.62
CA THR A 159 3.42 -18.99 -6.42
C THR A 159 4.28 -18.94 -7.67
N GLY A 160 5.48 -18.39 -7.49
CA GLY A 160 6.39 -18.02 -8.53
C GLY A 160 6.47 -18.99 -9.70
N ALA A 161 6.32 -18.46 -10.88
CA ALA A 161 7.07 -18.94 -12.00
C ALA A 161 8.56 -18.70 -11.67
N VAL A 162 9.23 -19.74 -11.17
CA VAL A 162 10.68 -19.89 -11.21
C VAL A 162 10.97 -20.77 -12.40
#